data_e8679f299516ef05f84aa67696097cd4
#
_entry.id   e8679f299516ef05f84aa67696097cd4
#
_cell.length_a   1.000
_cell.length_b   1.000
_cell.length_c   1.000
_cell.angle_alpha   90.00
_cell.angle_beta   90.00
_cell.angle_gamma   90.00
#
_symmetry.space_group_name_H-M   'P 1'
#
loop_
_entity.id
_entity.type
_entity.pdbx_description
1 polymer ?
#
loop_
_entity_poly.entity_id
_entity_poly.type
_entity_poly.pdbx_seq_one_letter_code
_entity_poly.pdbx_strand_id
1 'polypeptide(L)'
;YYSRFACYPNEIFIHAKTFFDDPEWAGFEEAVEGKSRIIGVRIRENSAFKLYRQYSYCVPRGMMLQYDDRKAFLWTKGFIPRFKTQIGLEIPNPIDVAVTRGEADIEVVCKDILSLTKLNYNACIYGDGVPVTLKFADSIGEILTAGKDIKTGVLPFKHYI
;
A
#
# COMPACT_ATOMS: atom_id res chain seq x y z
N TYR A 1 -14.55 -13.11 2.42
CA TYR A 1 -13.57 -14.21 2.33
C TYR A 1 -14.21 -15.52 2.76
N TYR A 2 -14.78 -15.60 3.97
CA TYR A 2 -15.39 -16.82 4.50
C TYR A 2 -16.50 -17.40 3.61
N SER A 3 -17.37 -16.55 3.07
CA SER A 3 -18.46 -16.97 2.16
C SER A 3 -17.96 -17.63 0.88
N ARG A 4 -16.72 -17.36 0.45
CA ARG A 4 -16.12 -17.91 -0.76
C ARG A 4 -15.24 -19.13 -0.50
N PHE A 5 -14.54 -19.17 0.62
CA PHE A 5 -13.50 -20.16 0.91
C PHE A 5 -13.84 -21.09 2.07
N ALA A 6 -14.97 -20.84 2.78
CA ALA A 6 -15.41 -21.56 3.98
C ALA A 6 -14.34 -21.64 5.10
N CYS A 7 -13.38 -20.71 5.11
CA CYS A 7 -12.35 -20.57 6.13
C CYS A 7 -12.01 -19.07 6.32
N TYR A 8 -11.42 -18.73 7.46
CA TYR A 8 -10.85 -17.40 7.68
C TYR A 8 -9.44 -17.34 7.10
N PRO A 9 -8.97 -16.16 6.65
CA PRO A 9 -7.57 -15.99 6.26
C PRO A 9 -6.68 -16.14 7.50
N ASN A 10 -5.48 -16.69 7.31
CA ASN A 10 -4.51 -16.78 8.40
C ASN A 10 -4.04 -15.39 8.85
N GLU A 11 -3.89 -14.47 7.90
CA GLU A 11 -3.37 -13.13 8.10
C GLU A 11 -4.20 -12.10 7.34
N ILE A 12 -4.37 -10.93 7.96
CA ILE A 12 -5.01 -9.76 7.37
C ILE A 12 -4.07 -8.56 7.55
N PHE A 13 -3.63 -7.97 6.45
CA PHE A 13 -2.85 -6.74 6.46
C PHE A 13 -3.77 -5.53 6.30
N ILE A 14 -3.73 -4.63 7.28
CA ILE A 14 -4.51 -3.39 7.28
C ILE A 14 -3.57 -2.24 6.92
N HIS A 15 -3.83 -1.58 5.79
CA HIS A 15 -3.02 -0.47 5.30
C HIS A 15 -3.62 0.87 5.71
N ALA A 16 -2.80 1.76 6.26
CA ALA A 16 -3.18 3.13 6.62
C ALA A 16 -2.08 4.14 6.25
N LYS A 17 -2.45 5.41 6.13
CA LYS A 17 -1.50 6.53 5.98
C LYS A 17 -1.02 7.07 7.33
N THR A 18 -1.76 6.80 8.39
CA THR A 18 -1.50 7.23 9.76
C THR A 18 -1.18 6.06 10.67
N PHE A 19 -0.83 6.33 11.91
CA PHE A 19 -0.75 5.30 12.93
C PHE A 19 -2.16 4.88 13.36
N PHE A 20 -2.31 3.61 13.67
CA PHE A 20 -3.50 3.10 14.33
C PHE A 20 -3.46 3.47 15.80
N ASP A 21 -4.47 4.16 16.29
CA ASP A 21 -4.64 4.38 17.73
C ASP A 21 -5.14 3.11 18.43
N ASP A 22 -5.10 3.09 19.76
CA ASP A 22 -5.47 1.89 20.51
C ASP A 22 -6.97 1.54 20.41
N PRO A 23 -7.92 2.50 20.47
CA PRO A 23 -9.32 2.21 20.24
C PRO A 23 -9.63 1.67 18.84
N GLU A 24 -9.02 2.26 17.79
CA GLU A 24 -9.18 1.79 16.43
C GLU A 24 -8.65 0.36 16.28
N TRP A 25 -7.46 0.09 16.82
CA TRP A 25 -6.87 -1.23 16.77
C TRP A 25 -7.69 -2.29 17.50
N ALA A 26 -8.20 -1.97 18.69
CA ALA A 26 -9.08 -2.85 19.47
C ALA A 26 -10.36 -3.21 18.67
N GLY A 27 -10.92 -2.28 17.90
CA GLY A 27 -12.05 -2.55 17.02
C GLY A 27 -11.73 -3.57 15.94
N PHE A 28 -10.52 -3.53 15.35
CA PHE A 28 -10.08 -4.56 14.40
C PHE A 28 -9.88 -5.93 15.06
N GLU A 29 -9.29 -5.97 16.26
CA GLU A 29 -9.11 -7.20 17.03
C GLU A 29 -10.46 -7.85 17.39
N GLU A 30 -11.42 -7.05 17.83
CA GLU A 30 -12.79 -7.51 18.09
C GLU A 30 -13.45 -8.07 16.84
N ALA A 31 -13.30 -7.38 15.69
CA ALA A 31 -13.92 -7.79 14.43
C ALA A 31 -13.40 -9.13 13.88
N VAL A 32 -12.16 -9.49 14.16
CA VAL A 32 -11.60 -10.79 13.72
C VAL A 32 -11.81 -11.92 14.73
N GLU A 33 -12.23 -11.61 15.94
CA GLU A 33 -12.54 -12.60 17.01
C GLU A 33 -11.41 -13.63 17.25
N GLY A 34 -10.16 -13.25 17.04
CA GLY A 34 -9.00 -14.16 17.13
C GLY A 34 -8.90 -15.20 16.00
N LYS A 35 -9.76 -15.14 14.99
CA LYS A 35 -9.78 -16.10 13.87
C LYS A 35 -8.72 -15.84 12.81
N SER A 36 -8.12 -14.65 12.81
CA SER A 36 -7.07 -14.24 11.90
C SER A 36 -6.03 -13.40 12.65
N ARG A 37 -4.77 -13.50 12.27
CA ARG A 37 -3.73 -12.59 12.72
C ARG A 37 -3.86 -11.28 11.93
N ILE A 38 -3.92 -10.15 12.62
CA ILE A 38 -3.97 -8.83 11.99
C ILE A 38 -2.62 -8.13 12.10
N ILE A 39 -2.24 -7.46 11.02
CA ILE A 39 -0.98 -6.71 10.91
C ILE A 39 -1.30 -5.30 10.40
N GLY A 40 -0.94 -4.29 11.17
CA GLY A 40 -1.11 -2.89 10.81
C GLY A 40 0.14 -2.36 10.08
N VAL A 41 -0.04 -1.90 8.85
CA VAL A 41 1.03 -1.37 8.01
C VAL A 41 0.74 0.08 7.66
N ARG A 42 1.61 0.98 8.12
CA ARG A 42 1.58 2.39 7.71
C ARG A 42 2.37 2.58 6.42
N ILE A 43 1.77 3.27 5.45
CA ILE A 43 2.37 3.58 4.17
C ILE A 43 2.22 5.07 3.90
N ARG A 44 3.34 5.80 3.77
CA ARG A 44 3.36 7.25 3.53
C ARG A 44 4.29 7.59 2.38
N GLU A 45 3.90 8.56 1.58
CA GLU A 45 4.84 9.19 0.66
C GLU A 45 5.91 9.96 1.44
N ASN A 46 7.18 9.79 1.04
CA ASN A 46 8.30 10.49 1.64
C ASN A 46 8.98 11.37 0.59
N SER A 47 8.85 12.68 0.75
CA SER A 47 9.48 13.66 -0.13
C SER A 47 10.86 14.15 0.37
N ALA A 48 11.20 13.86 1.63
CA ALA A 48 12.42 14.35 2.26
C ALA A 48 13.66 13.52 1.90
N PHE A 49 13.46 12.24 1.53
CA PHE A 49 14.55 11.34 1.19
C PHE A 49 14.61 11.08 -0.30
N LYS A 50 15.77 11.35 -0.93
CA LYS A 50 16.02 11.07 -2.35
C LYS A 50 17.31 10.29 -2.51
N LEU A 51 17.27 9.29 -3.37
CA LEU A 51 18.45 8.50 -3.73
C LEU A 51 18.89 8.85 -5.14
N TYR A 52 20.15 9.27 -5.28
CA TYR A 52 20.76 9.64 -6.55
C TYR A 52 21.69 8.51 -7.03
N ARG A 53 21.68 8.25 -8.32
CA ARG A 53 22.62 7.33 -8.97
C ARG A 53 23.54 8.10 -9.90
N GLN A 54 24.79 7.65 -10.02
CA GLN A 54 25.77 8.20 -10.96
C GLN A 54 25.60 7.70 -12.42
N TYR A 55 24.42 7.20 -12.76
CA TYR A 55 24.10 6.63 -14.07
C TYR A 55 22.98 7.40 -14.76
N SER A 56 22.81 7.15 -16.06
CA SER A 56 21.80 7.82 -16.90
C SER A 56 20.35 7.59 -16.47
N TYR A 57 20.10 6.58 -15.66
CA TYR A 57 18.75 6.25 -15.19
C TYR A 57 18.62 6.46 -13.68
N CYS A 58 17.44 6.83 -13.23
CA CYS A 58 17.13 6.95 -11.81
C CYS A 58 17.13 5.58 -11.09
N VAL A 59 16.80 5.59 -9.81
CA VAL A 59 16.67 4.41 -8.96
C VAL A 59 15.71 3.40 -9.59
N PRO A 60 16.05 2.08 -9.59
CA PRO A 60 15.15 1.06 -10.08
C PRO A 60 13.87 0.98 -9.26
N ARG A 61 12.74 0.80 -9.95
CA ARG A 61 11.48 0.43 -9.30
C ARG A 61 11.62 -0.91 -8.59
N GLY A 62 11.11 -0.99 -7.38
CA GLY A 62 11.18 -2.17 -6.50
C GLY A 62 12.44 -2.20 -5.63
N MET A 63 13.27 -1.17 -5.69
CA MET A 63 14.37 -1.04 -4.74
C MET A 63 13.80 -0.78 -3.33
N MET A 64 14.38 -1.44 -2.34
CA MET A 64 14.05 -1.29 -0.93
C MET A 64 15.30 -0.95 -0.15
N LEU A 65 15.17 -0.07 0.82
CA LEU A 65 16.17 0.25 1.81
C LEU A 65 15.58 0.06 3.21
N GLN A 66 15.89 -1.05 3.84
CA GLN A 66 15.53 -1.28 5.23
C GLN A 66 16.41 -0.44 6.15
N TYR A 67 15.81 0.30 7.09
CA TYR A 67 16.52 1.13 8.05
C TYR A 67 16.20 0.80 9.51
N ASP A 68 15.22 -0.09 9.73
CA ASP A 68 14.82 -0.63 11.03
C ASP A 68 14.20 -2.02 10.79
N ASP A 69 14.13 -2.88 11.81
CA ASP A 69 13.57 -4.23 11.67
C ASP A 69 12.12 -4.24 11.17
N ARG A 70 11.40 -3.13 11.38
CA ARG A 70 9.98 -2.98 11.01
C ARG A 70 9.73 -1.86 10.00
N LYS A 71 10.77 -1.24 9.44
CA LYS A 71 10.63 -0.05 8.59
C LYS A 71 11.58 -0.09 7.40
N ALA A 72 11.05 0.34 6.27
CA ALA A 72 11.82 0.45 5.05
C ALA A 72 11.32 1.57 4.13
N PHE A 73 12.23 2.12 3.34
CA PHE A 73 11.88 2.90 2.15
C PHE A 73 11.73 1.96 0.95
N LEU A 74 10.65 2.14 0.19
CA LEU A 74 10.37 1.37 -1.00
C LEU A 74 10.15 2.31 -2.20
N TRP A 75 10.89 2.12 -3.29
CA TRP A 75 10.70 2.84 -4.54
C TRP A 75 9.67 2.13 -5.42
N THR A 76 8.44 2.59 -5.39
CA THR A 76 7.33 2.10 -6.21
C THR A 76 7.30 2.70 -7.62
N LYS A 77 8.01 3.81 -7.81
CA LYS A 77 8.29 4.47 -9.10
C LYS A 77 9.78 4.42 -9.38
N GLY A 78 10.17 4.63 -10.63
CA GLY A 78 11.57 4.68 -11.03
C GLY A 78 11.85 3.96 -12.34
N PHE A 79 13.12 3.65 -12.58
CA PHE A 79 13.56 2.94 -13.76
C PHE A 79 13.05 1.50 -13.77
N ILE A 80 12.50 1.07 -14.90
CA ILE A 80 12.00 -0.29 -15.13
C ILE A 80 12.96 -1.00 -16.08
N PRO A 81 13.84 -1.88 -15.57
CA PRO A 81 14.89 -2.50 -16.39
C PRO A 81 14.35 -3.29 -17.59
N ARG A 82 13.24 -4.01 -17.40
CA ARG A 82 12.61 -4.83 -18.44
C ARG A 82 12.22 -4.00 -19.67
N PHE A 83 11.76 -2.78 -19.47
CA PHE A 83 11.32 -1.89 -20.55
C PHE A 83 12.37 -0.85 -20.93
N LYS A 84 13.52 -0.82 -20.26
CA LYS A 84 14.59 0.17 -20.44
C LYS A 84 14.05 1.61 -20.39
N THR A 85 13.07 1.89 -19.55
CA THR A 85 12.40 3.17 -19.45
C THR A 85 12.21 3.59 -17.99
N GLN A 86 11.95 4.87 -17.80
CA GLN A 86 11.53 5.44 -16.51
C GLN A 86 10.33 6.35 -16.72
N ILE A 87 9.51 6.48 -15.68
CA ILE A 87 8.36 7.37 -15.73
C ILE A 87 8.80 8.76 -15.28
N GLY A 88 8.63 9.72 -16.17
CA GLY A 88 8.98 11.13 -15.91
C GLY A 88 10.49 11.38 -15.88
N LEU A 89 10.84 12.65 -15.69
CA LEU A 89 12.23 13.13 -15.61
C LEU A 89 12.69 13.33 -14.14
N GLU A 90 11.76 13.24 -13.20
CA GLU A 90 12.03 13.48 -11.80
C GLU A 90 12.68 12.26 -11.11
N ILE A 91 13.52 12.56 -10.13
CA ILE A 91 14.04 11.54 -9.23
C ILE A 91 12.90 11.07 -8.33
N PRO A 92 12.53 9.78 -8.37
CA PRO A 92 11.38 9.30 -7.64
C PRO A 92 11.60 9.35 -6.14
N ASN A 93 10.56 9.76 -5.42
CA ASN A 93 10.51 9.65 -3.98
C ASN A 93 10.12 8.22 -3.58
N PRO A 94 10.70 7.67 -2.50
CA PRO A 94 10.22 6.43 -1.93
C PRO A 94 8.90 6.63 -1.17
N ILE A 95 8.21 5.53 -0.93
CA ILE A 95 7.23 5.44 0.14
C ILE A 95 7.92 4.92 1.40
N ASP A 96 7.50 5.41 2.55
CA ASP A 96 7.92 4.94 3.88
C ASP A 96 6.91 3.88 4.34
N VAL A 97 7.39 2.66 4.53
CA VAL A 97 6.61 1.50 4.95
C VAL A 97 7.01 1.12 6.36
N ALA A 98 6.05 1.00 7.26
CA ALA A 98 6.29 0.60 8.64
C ALA A 98 5.23 -0.39 9.13
N VAL A 99 5.67 -1.51 9.69
CA VAL A 99 4.81 -2.42 10.45
C VAL A 99 4.59 -1.82 11.83
N THR A 100 3.41 -1.26 12.09
CA THR A 100 3.10 -0.49 13.31
C THR A 100 2.38 -1.31 14.36
N ARG A 101 1.65 -2.35 13.95
CA ARG A 101 0.93 -3.28 14.81
C ARG A 101 1.12 -4.71 14.30
N GLY A 102 1.11 -5.68 15.24
CA GLY A 102 1.39 -7.08 14.91
C GLY A 102 2.85 -7.32 14.52
N GLU A 103 3.16 -8.48 13.96
CA GLU A 103 4.51 -8.87 13.52
C GLU A 103 4.47 -9.40 12.09
N ALA A 104 5.36 -8.88 11.25
CA ALA A 104 5.56 -9.36 9.88
C ALA A 104 6.98 -9.00 9.42
N ASP A 105 7.51 -9.81 8.51
CA ASP A 105 8.76 -9.52 7.82
C ASP A 105 8.58 -8.33 6.89
N ILE A 106 9.34 -7.26 7.14
CA ILE A 106 9.25 -6.01 6.37
C ILE A 106 9.60 -6.21 4.89
N GLU A 107 10.45 -7.17 4.55
CA GLU A 107 10.79 -7.48 3.15
C GLU A 107 9.57 -8.10 2.43
N VAL A 108 8.89 -9.02 3.07
CA VAL A 108 7.65 -9.63 2.54
C VAL A 108 6.58 -8.57 2.36
N VAL A 109 6.36 -7.72 3.37
CA VAL A 109 5.40 -6.61 3.31
C VAL A 109 5.70 -5.67 2.15
N CYS A 110 6.97 -5.29 1.95
CA CYS A 110 7.36 -4.42 0.83
C CYS A 110 7.15 -5.07 -0.54
N LYS A 111 7.40 -6.38 -0.68
CA LYS A 111 7.11 -7.14 -1.91
C LYS A 111 5.62 -7.15 -2.23
N ASP A 112 4.78 -7.36 -1.24
CA ASP A 112 3.33 -7.36 -1.40
C ASP A 112 2.81 -5.97 -1.76
N ILE A 113 3.28 -4.92 -1.06
CA ILE A 113 2.94 -3.54 -1.40
C ILE A 113 3.35 -3.22 -2.84
N LEU A 114 4.56 -3.57 -3.27
CA LEU A 114 5.01 -3.36 -4.64
C LEU A 114 4.10 -4.08 -5.65
N SER A 115 3.65 -5.28 -5.32
CA SER A 115 2.73 -6.05 -6.16
C SER A 115 1.36 -5.38 -6.24
N LEU A 116 0.84 -4.88 -5.13
CA LEU A 116 -0.42 -4.14 -5.08
C LEU A 116 -0.40 -2.81 -5.86
N THR A 117 0.78 -2.20 -6.06
CA THR A 117 0.89 -1.01 -6.93
C THR A 117 0.69 -1.33 -8.42
N LYS A 118 0.77 -2.60 -8.81
CA LYS A 118 0.58 -3.06 -10.19
C LYS A 118 -0.86 -3.45 -10.50
N LEU A 119 -1.71 -3.55 -9.49
CA LEU A 119 -3.10 -3.98 -9.63
C LEU A 119 -4.06 -2.83 -9.93
N ASN A 120 -3.58 -1.60 -9.98
CA ASN A 120 -4.39 -0.47 -10.38
C ASN A 120 -4.76 -0.59 -11.86
N TYR A 121 -6.06 -0.66 -12.15
CA TYR A 121 -6.61 -0.83 -13.49
C TYR A 121 -6.17 0.28 -14.47
N ASN A 122 -6.04 1.51 -13.97
CA ASN A 122 -5.66 2.67 -14.78
C ASN A 122 -4.14 2.85 -14.96
N ALA A 123 -3.32 2.03 -14.31
CA ALA A 123 -1.86 2.15 -14.34
C ALA A 123 -1.16 0.83 -14.70
N CYS A 124 -1.78 0.02 -15.55
CA CYS A 124 -1.42 -1.37 -15.79
C CYS A 124 0.01 -1.63 -16.28
N ILE A 125 0.62 -0.72 -17.04
CA ILE A 125 1.99 -0.93 -17.55
C ILE A 125 3.04 -0.42 -16.56
N TYR A 126 2.82 0.76 -16.01
CA TYR A 126 3.80 1.46 -15.18
C TYR A 126 3.54 1.31 -13.69
N GLY A 127 2.35 0.84 -13.31
CA GLY A 127 1.88 0.77 -11.93
C GLY A 127 1.64 2.15 -11.31
N ASP A 128 1.05 2.16 -10.15
CA ASP A 128 0.87 3.39 -9.38
C ASP A 128 2.01 3.60 -8.37
N GLY A 129 2.11 4.81 -7.82
CA GLY A 129 3.05 5.12 -6.73
C GLY A 129 2.63 4.54 -5.40
N VAL A 130 1.33 4.35 -5.20
CA VAL A 130 0.72 3.79 -3.98
C VAL A 130 0.00 2.48 -4.27
N PRO A 131 -0.13 1.57 -3.28
CA PRO A 131 -0.85 0.33 -3.46
C PRO A 131 -2.35 0.59 -3.68
N VAL A 132 -2.99 -0.27 -4.46
CA VAL A 132 -4.41 -0.18 -4.82
C VAL A 132 -5.34 -0.09 -3.60
N THR A 133 -4.96 -0.69 -2.48
CA THR A 133 -5.70 -0.65 -1.20
C THR A 133 -5.85 0.77 -0.67
N LEU A 134 -4.77 1.56 -0.66
CA LEU A 134 -4.83 2.96 -0.22
C LEU A 134 -5.55 3.84 -1.24
N LYS A 135 -5.34 3.61 -2.53
CA LYS A 135 -6.03 4.36 -3.57
C LYS A 135 -7.53 4.17 -3.50
N PHE A 136 -7.97 2.95 -3.26
CA PHE A 136 -9.38 2.62 -3.04
C PHE A 136 -9.94 3.33 -1.78
N ALA A 137 -9.20 3.31 -0.67
CA ALA A 137 -9.62 3.99 0.56
C ALA A 137 -9.72 5.50 0.36
N ASP A 138 -8.78 6.14 -0.35
CA ASP A 138 -8.82 7.56 -0.69
C ASP A 138 -10.07 7.90 -1.51
N SER A 139 -10.37 7.12 -2.55
CA SER A 139 -11.52 7.35 -3.41
C SER A 139 -12.85 7.22 -2.65
N ILE A 140 -12.95 6.26 -1.74
CA ILE A 140 -14.12 6.14 -0.85
C ILE A 140 -14.20 7.35 0.09
N GLY A 141 -13.08 7.77 0.67
CA GLY A 141 -13.00 8.93 1.55
C GLY A 141 -13.49 10.20 0.85
N GLU A 142 -13.10 10.43 -0.41
CA GLU A 142 -13.57 11.56 -1.22
C GLU A 142 -15.08 11.54 -1.44
N ILE A 143 -15.66 10.36 -1.72
CA ILE A 143 -17.12 10.20 -1.90
C ILE A 143 -17.86 10.50 -0.59
N LEU A 144 -17.38 10.01 0.53
CA LEU A 144 -17.98 10.22 1.84
C LEU A 144 -17.93 11.68 2.28
N THR A 145 -16.78 12.34 2.04
CA THR A 145 -16.59 13.77 2.40
C THR A 145 -17.35 14.72 1.48
N ALA A 146 -17.68 14.30 0.26
CA ALA A 146 -18.51 15.09 -0.66
C ALA A 146 -19.99 15.20 -0.24
N GLY A 147 -20.37 14.62 0.90
CA GLY A 147 -21.73 14.71 1.44
C GLY A 147 -22.82 14.04 0.59
N LYS A 148 -22.44 13.16 -0.31
CA LYS A 148 -23.40 12.39 -1.10
C LYS A 148 -23.87 11.21 -0.26
N ASP A 149 -25.14 11.21 0.10
CA ASP A 149 -25.80 10.04 0.66
C ASP A 149 -25.66 8.86 -0.30
N ILE A 150 -24.85 7.88 0.07
CA ILE A 150 -24.70 6.65 -0.69
C ILE A 150 -25.96 5.81 -0.43
N LYS A 151 -27.03 6.11 -1.16
CA LYS A 151 -28.29 5.33 -1.11
C LYS A 151 -28.21 4.00 -1.84
N THR A 152 -27.14 3.78 -2.61
CA THR A 152 -26.90 2.56 -3.38
C THR A 152 -25.89 1.68 -2.62
N GLY A 153 -26.15 0.38 -2.58
CA GLY A 153 -25.22 -0.59 -1.96
C GLY A 153 -23.80 -0.51 -2.54
N VAL A 154 -22.88 -1.19 -1.90
CA VAL A 154 -21.46 -1.22 -2.27
C VAL A 154 -21.31 -1.52 -3.76
N LEU A 155 -20.74 -0.58 -4.51
CA LEU A 155 -20.45 -0.74 -5.92
C LEU A 155 -19.26 -1.70 -6.12
N PRO A 156 -19.15 -2.36 -7.28
CA PRO A 156 -17.98 -3.14 -7.61
C PRO A 156 -16.70 -2.30 -7.53
N PHE A 157 -15.61 -2.90 -7.06
CA PHE A 157 -14.30 -2.27 -6.84
C PHE A 157 -13.83 -1.36 -7.99
N LYS A 158 -14.06 -1.77 -9.23
CA LYS A 158 -13.70 -0.99 -10.44
C LYS A 158 -14.33 0.40 -10.55
N HIS A 159 -15.37 0.69 -9.79
CA HIS A 159 -16.00 2.01 -9.78
C HIS A 159 -15.30 3.03 -8.87
N TYR A 160 -14.35 2.58 -8.06
CA TYR A 160 -13.63 3.42 -7.10
C TYR A 160 -12.16 3.69 -7.48
N ILE A 161 -11.65 3.04 -8.52
CA ILE A 161 -10.26 3.18 -9.00
C ILE A 161 -10.18 3.32 -10.51
#